data_1fe3aa174ad561d2bfa0fe9a23acdf2b
#
_entry.id   1fe3aa174ad561d2bfa0fe9a23acdf2b
#
_cell.length_a   1.000
_cell.length_b   1.000
_cell.length_c   1.000
_cell.angle_alpha   90.00
_cell.angle_beta   90.00
_cell.angle_gamma   90.00
#
_symmetry.space_group_name_H-M   'P 1'
#
loop_
_entity.id
_entity.type
_entity.pdbx_description
1 polymer ?
#
loop_
_entity_poly.entity_id
_entity_poly.type
_entity_poly.pdbx_seq_one_letter_code
_entity_poly.pdbx_strand_id
1 'polypeptide(L)'
;MKKKVTIKDIARMANVSHTTVSRALNDKSRIRNETKEKILAIVRELNYQPNFIARSLVMRRTRTLGLVITTISNPFYVELAQGIEATARGLGYNIILCSTHHDLSVEKQYVDMLRSKGVDGIIFTSAHLGDPNIIDLAEESFPIVLVNRRTYHSLVKEKVDYIGVNNIFGGFLAVEHLIRLGHRQIGVIGGSAESSVALERLEGGKRALQAYNLEQRSDYFWEGDFLKESGYQGGKRFLAMAEPPTAIFAANDYMALGAYQAIAEEGVRIPEDIALVGFNDIEFTGMKGIDLTTIGQKKFEMGALAVKTLVEKIESGESRPSTKEILLEPELIIRKTCGFHLKGYQIESQNRYGNFKSETRNPKSETSTNS
;
A
#
# COMPACT_ATOMS: atom_id res chain seq x y z
N MET A 1 -26.67 23.86 -30.78
CA MET A 1 -26.18 23.46 -29.42
C MET A 1 -27.17 23.97 -28.36
N LYS A 2 -27.76 23.11 -27.51
CA LYS A 2 -28.63 23.58 -26.43
C LYS A 2 -27.79 24.40 -25.43
N LYS A 3 -28.23 25.61 -25.12
CA LYS A 3 -27.55 26.51 -24.17
C LYS A 3 -27.47 25.80 -22.79
N LYS A 4 -26.26 25.58 -22.29
CA LYS A 4 -26.04 24.89 -20.99
C LYS A 4 -26.60 25.79 -19.89
N VAL A 5 -27.52 25.25 -19.07
CA VAL A 5 -28.12 25.97 -17.93
C VAL A 5 -26.99 26.36 -16.96
N THR A 6 -27.04 27.59 -16.46
CA THR A 6 -26.04 28.13 -15.52
C THR A 6 -26.65 28.39 -14.15
N ILE A 7 -25.81 28.55 -13.11
CA ILE A 7 -26.25 28.93 -11.77
C ILE A 7 -26.99 30.27 -11.77
N LYS A 8 -26.68 31.17 -12.71
CA LYS A 8 -27.38 32.47 -12.90
C LYS A 8 -28.80 32.26 -13.41
N ASP A 9 -29.05 31.25 -14.23
CA ASP A 9 -30.40 30.98 -14.75
C ASP A 9 -31.28 30.42 -13.62
N ILE A 10 -30.74 29.53 -12.79
CA ILE A 10 -31.46 29.03 -11.56
C ILE A 10 -31.74 30.20 -10.60
N ALA A 11 -30.78 31.07 -10.36
CA ALA A 11 -30.94 32.22 -9.49
C ALA A 11 -32.09 33.12 -9.96
N ARG A 12 -32.18 33.38 -11.28
CA ARG A 12 -33.27 34.15 -11.90
C ARG A 12 -34.62 33.47 -11.71
N MET A 13 -34.70 32.15 -11.96
CA MET A 13 -35.95 31.39 -11.84
C MET A 13 -36.43 31.28 -10.38
N ALA A 14 -35.52 31.13 -9.44
CA ALA A 14 -35.84 31.08 -8.02
C ALA A 14 -36.08 32.46 -7.40
N ASN A 15 -35.78 33.54 -8.09
CA ASN A 15 -35.80 34.93 -7.64
C ASN A 15 -34.91 35.16 -6.40
N VAL A 16 -33.68 34.66 -6.46
CA VAL A 16 -32.66 34.79 -5.42
C VAL A 16 -31.30 35.15 -6.00
N SER A 17 -30.34 35.50 -5.16
CA SER A 17 -28.95 35.70 -5.62
C SER A 17 -28.27 34.37 -6.01
N HIS A 18 -27.30 34.45 -6.92
CA HIS A 18 -26.47 33.27 -7.29
C HIS A 18 -25.74 32.69 -6.05
N THR A 19 -25.39 33.54 -5.09
CA THR A 19 -24.81 33.13 -3.81
C THR A 19 -25.79 32.30 -2.96
N THR A 20 -27.07 32.64 -3.00
CA THR A 20 -28.14 31.88 -2.32
C THR A 20 -28.28 30.49 -2.96
N VAL A 21 -28.27 30.40 -4.28
CA VAL A 21 -28.30 29.13 -5.02
C VAL A 21 -27.06 28.29 -4.66
N SER A 22 -25.87 28.90 -4.68
CA SER A 22 -24.64 28.21 -4.32
C SER A 22 -24.67 27.66 -2.89
N ARG A 23 -25.20 28.42 -1.94
CA ARG A 23 -25.39 27.98 -0.54
C ARG A 23 -26.40 26.85 -0.41
N ALA A 24 -27.51 26.91 -1.15
CA ALA A 24 -28.53 25.87 -1.18
C ALA A 24 -27.98 24.54 -1.70
N LEU A 25 -27.16 24.59 -2.77
CA LEU A 25 -26.52 23.40 -3.37
C LEU A 25 -25.40 22.80 -2.50
N ASN A 26 -24.81 23.57 -1.61
CA ASN A 26 -23.72 23.14 -0.74
C ASN A 26 -24.16 22.86 0.73
N ASP A 27 -25.46 22.79 0.97
CA ASP A 27 -26.06 22.49 2.28
C ASP A 27 -25.60 23.40 3.45
N LYS A 28 -25.23 24.65 3.15
CA LYS A 28 -24.81 25.61 4.17
C LYS A 28 -26.03 26.17 4.90
N SER A 29 -26.11 25.98 6.18
CA SER A 29 -27.22 26.14 7.14
C SER A 29 -27.82 27.52 7.34
N ARG A 30 -27.74 28.46 6.39
CA ARG A 30 -28.26 29.84 6.51
C ARG A 30 -29.33 30.18 5.48
N ILE A 31 -30.05 29.19 4.97
CA ILE A 31 -31.12 29.40 3.98
C ILE A 31 -32.41 28.82 4.57
N ARG A 32 -33.55 29.58 4.44
CA ARG A 32 -34.86 29.08 4.83
C ARG A 32 -35.19 27.81 4.05
N ASN A 33 -35.74 26.79 4.71
CA ASN A 33 -36.05 25.49 4.09
C ASN A 33 -36.92 25.64 2.83
N GLU A 34 -37.92 26.51 2.86
CA GLU A 34 -38.77 26.79 1.71
C GLU A 34 -37.98 27.28 0.49
N THR A 35 -37.04 28.21 0.70
CA THR A 35 -36.15 28.69 -0.39
C THR A 35 -35.22 27.62 -0.90
N LYS A 36 -34.71 26.75 -0.03
CA LYS A 36 -33.85 25.63 -0.39
C LYS A 36 -34.61 24.63 -1.25
N GLU A 37 -35.82 24.23 -0.83
CA GLU A 37 -36.67 23.29 -1.59
C GLU A 37 -37.05 23.84 -2.97
N LYS A 38 -37.41 25.12 -3.05
CA LYS A 38 -37.68 25.79 -4.33
C LYS A 38 -36.47 25.71 -5.26
N ILE A 39 -35.26 26.01 -4.78
CA ILE A 39 -34.03 25.94 -5.58
C ILE A 39 -33.76 24.52 -6.03
N LEU A 40 -33.87 23.52 -5.14
CA LEU A 40 -33.63 22.10 -5.46
C LEU A 40 -34.66 21.55 -6.46
N ALA A 41 -35.92 22.04 -6.43
CA ALA A 41 -36.94 21.69 -7.42
C ALA A 41 -36.54 22.18 -8.82
N ILE A 42 -36.13 23.45 -8.96
CA ILE A 42 -35.67 24.02 -10.22
C ILE A 42 -34.42 23.31 -10.75
N VAL A 43 -33.48 22.97 -9.86
CA VAL A 43 -32.27 22.20 -10.20
C VAL A 43 -32.64 20.84 -10.81
N ARG A 44 -33.61 20.15 -10.22
CA ARG A 44 -34.12 18.84 -10.72
C ARG A 44 -34.84 18.99 -12.05
N GLU A 45 -35.73 19.96 -12.16
CA GLU A 45 -36.49 20.22 -13.39
C GLU A 45 -35.58 20.51 -14.59
N LEU A 46 -34.55 21.32 -14.38
CA LEU A 46 -33.59 21.72 -15.42
C LEU A 46 -32.45 20.72 -15.63
N ASN A 47 -32.43 19.61 -14.87
CA ASN A 47 -31.33 18.67 -14.83
C ASN A 47 -29.97 19.38 -14.73
N TYR A 48 -29.91 20.41 -13.87
CA TYR A 48 -28.72 21.23 -13.71
C TYR A 48 -27.65 20.47 -12.95
N GLN A 49 -26.50 20.33 -13.55
CA GLN A 49 -25.31 19.81 -12.87
C GLN A 49 -24.39 21.00 -12.51
N PRO A 50 -24.06 21.18 -11.24
CA PRO A 50 -23.10 22.19 -10.82
C PRO A 50 -21.79 22.05 -11.62
N ASN A 51 -21.29 23.17 -12.17
CA ASN A 51 -20.02 23.15 -12.86
C ASN A 51 -18.90 22.93 -11.85
N PHE A 52 -18.33 21.73 -11.88
CA PHE A 52 -17.25 21.30 -10.99
C PHE A 52 -16.04 22.25 -11.05
N ILE A 53 -15.66 22.72 -12.27
CA ILE A 53 -14.53 23.65 -12.47
C ILE A 53 -14.81 24.99 -11.79
N ALA A 54 -16.03 25.54 -11.96
CA ALA A 54 -16.39 26.79 -11.33
C ALA A 54 -16.44 26.69 -9.78
N ARG A 55 -16.86 25.53 -9.27
CA ARG A 55 -16.86 25.25 -7.85
C ARG A 55 -15.45 25.12 -7.28
N SER A 56 -14.56 24.41 -7.97
CA SER A 56 -13.17 24.23 -7.52
C SER A 56 -12.39 25.55 -7.53
N LEU A 57 -12.63 26.45 -8.49
CA LEU A 57 -12.06 27.79 -8.51
C LEU A 57 -12.46 28.62 -7.28
N VAL A 58 -13.75 28.54 -6.87
CA VAL A 58 -14.25 29.27 -5.69
C VAL A 58 -13.74 28.65 -4.39
N MET A 59 -13.71 27.33 -4.32
CA MET A 59 -13.30 26.59 -3.11
C MET A 59 -11.79 26.40 -2.99
N ARG A 60 -11.02 26.68 -4.06
CA ARG A 60 -9.58 26.39 -4.21
C ARG A 60 -9.23 24.92 -3.93
N ARG A 61 -10.21 24.01 -4.14
CA ARG A 61 -10.08 22.56 -3.93
C ARG A 61 -10.91 21.82 -4.96
N THR A 62 -10.34 20.76 -5.51
CA THR A 62 -11.02 19.91 -6.50
C THR A 62 -11.70 18.71 -5.86
N ARG A 63 -11.45 18.42 -4.57
CA ARG A 63 -11.85 17.18 -3.91
C ARG A 63 -11.51 15.93 -4.74
N THR A 64 -10.30 15.94 -5.28
CA THR A 64 -9.76 14.85 -6.07
C THR A 64 -8.36 14.54 -5.56
N LEU A 65 -8.07 13.26 -5.33
CA LEU A 65 -6.76 12.76 -4.94
C LEU A 65 -6.16 11.90 -6.07
N GLY A 66 -4.86 11.99 -6.26
CA GLY A 66 -4.11 11.06 -7.09
C GLY A 66 -3.78 9.79 -6.31
N LEU A 67 -3.85 8.64 -6.96
CA LEU A 67 -3.34 7.36 -6.44
C LEU A 67 -2.33 6.81 -7.46
N VAL A 68 -1.06 6.81 -7.09
CA VAL A 68 0.03 6.31 -7.91
C VAL A 68 0.45 4.93 -7.40
N ILE A 69 0.26 3.92 -8.25
CA ILE A 69 0.60 2.51 -7.96
C ILE A 69 1.62 2.00 -8.96
N THR A 70 2.33 0.93 -8.61
CA THR A 70 3.30 0.31 -9.54
C THR A 70 2.62 -0.41 -10.68
N THR A 71 1.64 -1.27 -10.41
CA THR A 71 0.89 -2.01 -11.44
C THR A 71 -0.48 -2.44 -10.94
N ILE A 72 -1.46 -2.40 -11.82
CA ILE A 72 -2.81 -2.94 -11.55
C ILE A 72 -2.85 -4.47 -11.61
N SER A 73 -1.82 -5.11 -12.17
CA SER A 73 -1.79 -6.57 -12.33
C SER A 73 -1.48 -7.32 -11.02
N ASN A 74 -0.90 -6.65 -10.03
CA ASN A 74 -0.64 -7.28 -8.74
C ASN A 74 -1.86 -7.14 -7.81
N PRO A 75 -2.50 -8.26 -7.39
CA PRO A 75 -3.71 -8.26 -6.58
C PRO A 75 -3.60 -7.53 -5.24
N PHE A 76 -2.38 -7.35 -4.70
CA PHE A 76 -2.13 -6.56 -3.50
C PHE A 76 -2.73 -5.15 -3.61
N TYR A 77 -2.56 -4.49 -4.78
CA TYR A 77 -3.03 -3.13 -4.97
C TYR A 77 -4.54 -3.01 -5.11
N VAL A 78 -5.25 -4.10 -5.45
CA VAL A 78 -6.71 -4.10 -5.60
C VAL A 78 -7.39 -3.81 -4.25
N GLU A 79 -7.06 -4.57 -3.23
CA GLU A 79 -7.65 -4.41 -1.88
C GLU A 79 -7.22 -3.09 -1.22
N LEU A 80 -5.96 -2.68 -1.42
CA LEU A 80 -5.46 -1.38 -0.97
C LEU A 80 -6.26 -0.24 -1.63
N ALA A 81 -6.46 -0.30 -2.96
CA ALA A 81 -7.22 0.68 -3.71
C ALA A 81 -8.70 0.73 -3.30
N GLN A 82 -9.30 -0.42 -2.95
CA GLN A 82 -10.66 -0.48 -2.39
C GLN A 82 -10.77 0.30 -1.07
N GLY A 83 -9.80 0.13 -0.17
CA GLY A 83 -9.74 0.88 1.09
C GLY A 83 -9.59 2.39 0.87
N ILE A 84 -8.74 2.77 -0.10
CA ILE A 84 -8.53 4.16 -0.51
C ILE A 84 -9.82 4.73 -1.10
N GLU A 85 -10.44 4.07 -2.10
CA GLU A 85 -11.63 4.54 -2.79
C GLU A 85 -12.82 4.70 -1.84
N ALA A 86 -13.12 3.65 -1.06
CA ALA A 86 -14.24 3.67 -0.12
C ALA A 86 -14.14 4.81 0.91
N THR A 87 -12.92 5.04 1.43
CA THR A 87 -12.68 6.10 2.41
C THR A 87 -12.71 7.48 1.76
N ALA A 88 -12.10 7.65 0.59
CA ALA A 88 -12.12 8.90 -0.15
C ALA A 88 -13.55 9.32 -0.50
N ARG A 89 -14.34 8.38 -1.01
CA ARG A 89 -15.77 8.59 -1.33
C ARG A 89 -16.56 9.00 -0.10
N GLY A 90 -16.34 8.33 1.04
CA GLY A 90 -16.98 8.68 2.32
C GLY A 90 -16.65 10.11 2.80
N LEU A 91 -15.46 10.63 2.47
CA LEU A 91 -15.03 11.99 2.75
C LEU A 91 -15.35 12.99 1.63
N GLY A 92 -16.03 12.54 0.55
CA GLY A 92 -16.43 13.38 -0.59
C GLY A 92 -15.28 13.70 -1.55
N TYR A 93 -14.26 12.83 -1.62
CA TYR A 93 -13.15 12.90 -2.58
C TYR A 93 -13.30 11.87 -3.69
N ASN A 94 -12.84 12.22 -4.90
CA ASN A 94 -12.67 11.30 -6.02
C ASN A 94 -11.22 10.84 -6.10
N ILE A 95 -10.97 9.70 -6.76
CA ILE A 95 -9.63 9.16 -6.98
C ILE A 95 -9.32 9.13 -8.48
N ILE A 96 -8.11 9.56 -8.86
CA ILE A 96 -7.51 9.32 -10.17
C ILE A 96 -6.38 8.32 -9.95
N LEU A 97 -6.53 7.11 -10.50
CA LEU A 97 -5.54 6.05 -10.40
C LEU A 97 -4.57 6.12 -11.58
N CYS A 98 -3.26 6.04 -11.28
CA CYS A 98 -2.17 6.02 -12.24
C CYS A 98 -1.27 4.80 -11.97
N SER A 99 -0.91 4.05 -13.02
CA SER A 99 -0.04 2.86 -12.93
C SER A 99 1.27 3.11 -13.64
N THR A 100 2.39 3.07 -12.90
CA THR A 100 3.72 3.52 -13.38
C THR A 100 4.56 2.41 -13.98
N HIS A 101 4.21 1.15 -13.75
CA HIS A 101 5.02 -0.01 -14.15
C HIS A 101 6.49 0.05 -13.67
N HIS A 102 6.74 0.62 -12.51
CA HIS A 102 8.07 0.85 -11.92
C HIS A 102 8.95 1.84 -12.71
N ASP A 103 8.38 2.64 -13.63
CA ASP A 103 9.10 3.62 -14.43
C ASP A 103 8.95 5.02 -13.83
N LEU A 104 10.07 5.59 -13.34
CA LEU A 104 10.11 6.93 -12.76
C LEU A 104 9.77 8.03 -13.76
N SER A 105 10.01 7.83 -15.07
CA SER A 105 9.67 8.79 -16.10
C SER A 105 8.16 8.83 -16.37
N VAL A 106 7.51 7.67 -16.34
CA VAL A 106 6.05 7.53 -16.42
C VAL A 106 5.41 8.10 -15.14
N GLU A 107 6.02 7.85 -13.98
CA GLU A 107 5.56 8.42 -12.71
C GLU A 107 5.57 9.94 -12.76
N LYS A 108 6.67 10.55 -13.25
CA LYS A 108 6.74 12.00 -13.42
C LYS A 108 5.65 12.56 -14.34
N GLN A 109 5.40 11.91 -15.47
CA GLN A 109 4.32 12.32 -16.38
C GLN A 109 2.96 12.30 -15.67
N TYR A 110 2.69 11.28 -14.86
CA TYR A 110 1.45 11.21 -14.08
C TYR A 110 1.39 12.27 -12.98
N VAL A 111 2.49 12.52 -12.27
CA VAL A 111 2.58 13.59 -11.27
C VAL A 111 2.26 14.95 -11.91
N ASP A 112 2.89 15.27 -13.03
CA ASP A 112 2.66 16.52 -13.77
C ASP A 112 1.21 16.63 -14.25
N MET A 113 0.64 15.54 -14.77
CA MET A 113 -0.76 15.46 -15.18
C MET A 113 -1.72 15.67 -13.99
N LEU A 114 -1.49 14.99 -12.87
CA LEU A 114 -2.32 15.11 -11.65
C LEU A 114 -2.29 16.56 -11.11
N ARG A 115 -1.11 17.17 -11.07
CA ARG A 115 -0.93 18.58 -10.67
C ARG A 115 -1.66 19.53 -11.63
N SER A 116 -1.55 19.30 -12.93
CA SER A 116 -2.24 20.13 -13.94
C SER A 116 -3.76 20.02 -13.84
N LYS A 117 -4.29 18.89 -13.41
CA LYS A 117 -5.72 18.71 -13.10
C LYS A 117 -6.12 19.27 -11.74
N GLY A 118 -5.16 19.77 -10.96
CA GLY A 118 -5.40 20.41 -9.67
C GLY A 118 -5.85 19.42 -8.59
N VAL A 119 -5.28 18.20 -8.55
CA VAL A 119 -5.57 17.29 -7.42
C VAL A 119 -5.12 17.93 -6.12
N ASP A 120 -5.86 17.69 -5.04
CA ASP A 120 -5.59 18.29 -3.73
C ASP A 120 -4.43 17.60 -2.99
N GLY A 121 -4.07 16.37 -3.40
CA GLY A 121 -2.94 15.62 -2.88
C GLY A 121 -2.76 14.28 -3.60
N ILE A 122 -1.63 13.59 -3.34
CA ILE A 122 -1.30 12.32 -4.00
C ILE A 122 -0.91 11.27 -2.96
N ILE A 123 -1.42 10.05 -3.15
CA ILE A 123 -1.04 8.84 -2.41
C ILE A 123 -0.09 8.04 -3.31
N PHE A 124 1.14 7.79 -2.85
CA PHE A 124 2.12 6.97 -3.54
C PHE A 124 2.22 5.60 -2.89
N THR A 125 2.18 4.55 -3.70
CA THR A 125 2.47 3.17 -3.26
C THR A 125 3.68 2.58 -4.00
N SER A 126 4.25 3.37 -4.93
CA SER A 126 5.30 2.99 -5.87
C SER A 126 6.69 3.47 -5.47
N ALA A 127 6.85 4.19 -4.37
CA ALA A 127 8.09 4.88 -4.00
C ALA A 127 9.35 4.02 -4.16
N HIS A 128 10.36 4.59 -4.82
CA HIS A 128 11.72 4.09 -4.87
C HIS A 128 12.54 4.63 -3.70
N LEU A 129 13.70 4.02 -3.38
CA LEU A 129 14.53 4.44 -2.23
C LEU A 129 15.00 5.89 -2.31
N GLY A 130 15.33 6.37 -3.50
CA GLY A 130 15.73 7.76 -3.76
C GLY A 130 14.84 8.42 -4.81
N ASP A 131 13.53 8.33 -4.68
CA ASP A 131 12.54 8.77 -5.64
C ASP A 131 12.57 10.29 -5.86
N PRO A 132 13.02 10.80 -7.02
CA PRO A 132 13.15 12.21 -7.26
C PRO A 132 11.80 12.93 -7.34
N ASN A 133 10.75 12.27 -7.87
CA ASN A 133 9.44 12.89 -8.01
C ASN A 133 8.79 13.16 -6.64
N ILE A 134 9.02 12.24 -5.68
CA ILE A 134 8.55 12.39 -4.30
C ILE A 134 9.36 13.46 -3.57
N ILE A 135 10.69 13.53 -3.80
CA ILE A 135 11.56 14.54 -3.21
C ILE A 135 11.14 15.94 -3.67
N ASP A 136 10.96 16.15 -4.97
CA ASP A 136 10.51 17.42 -5.55
C ASP A 136 9.18 17.89 -4.92
N LEU A 137 8.20 16.98 -4.80
CA LEU A 137 6.90 17.28 -4.17
C LEU A 137 7.03 17.62 -2.68
N ALA A 138 7.95 16.96 -1.98
CA ALA A 138 8.23 17.24 -0.56
C ALA A 138 8.93 18.60 -0.37
N GLU A 139 9.83 18.99 -1.28
CA GLU A 139 10.46 20.32 -1.30
C GLU A 139 9.39 21.39 -1.45
N GLU A 140 8.47 21.23 -2.38
CA GLU A 140 7.37 22.16 -2.64
C GLU A 140 6.27 22.11 -1.56
N SER A 141 6.39 21.24 -0.57
CA SER A 141 5.36 21.00 0.46
C SER A 141 3.99 20.62 -0.11
N PHE A 142 3.97 19.99 -1.29
CA PHE A 142 2.74 19.48 -1.88
C PHE A 142 2.19 18.32 -1.02
N PRO A 143 0.86 18.24 -0.76
CA PRO A 143 0.29 17.20 0.09
C PRO A 143 0.46 15.80 -0.51
N ILE A 144 1.32 14.98 0.08
CA ILE A 144 1.55 13.59 -0.29
C ILE A 144 1.58 12.69 0.95
N VAL A 145 1.24 11.42 0.74
CA VAL A 145 1.36 10.32 1.71
C VAL A 145 1.98 9.11 1.01
N LEU A 146 2.96 8.48 1.65
CA LEU A 146 3.55 7.23 1.18
C LEU A 146 2.84 6.04 1.84
N VAL A 147 2.55 5.02 1.06
CA VAL A 147 1.88 3.80 1.52
C VAL A 147 2.66 2.57 1.08
N ASN A 148 2.84 1.62 1.97
CA ASN A 148 3.55 0.37 1.75
C ASN A 148 5.05 0.55 1.48
N ARG A 149 5.44 1.25 0.42
CA ARG A 149 6.85 1.59 0.10
C ARG A 149 7.19 2.99 0.58
N ARG A 150 8.44 3.20 0.96
CA ARG A 150 8.98 4.50 1.37
C ARG A 150 10.34 4.78 0.73
N THR A 151 10.70 6.05 0.65
CA THR A 151 12.05 6.50 0.37
C THR A 151 12.82 6.71 1.68
N TYR A 152 14.14 6.58 1.65
CA TYR A 152 14.99 6.84 2.81
C TYR A 152 15.60 8.25 2.80
N HIS A 153 15.17 9.11 1.88
CA HIS A 153 15.62 10.51 1.84
C HIS A 153 15.16 11.27 3.09
N SER A 154 16.10 11.98 3.76
CA SER A 154 15.85 12.64 5.05
C SER A 154 14.71 13.65 4.99
N LEU A 155 14.70 14.52 3.97
CA LEU A 155 13.65 15.53 3.78
C LEU A 155 12.25 14.89 3.68
N VAL A 156 12.13 13.78 2.94
CA VAL A 156 10.84 13.09 2.79
C VAL A 156 10.41 12.51 4.13
N LYS A 157 11.33 11.92 4.89
CA LYS A 157 11.05 11.40 6.23
C LYS A 157 10.56 12.49 7.20
N GLU A 158 11.07 13.71 7.05
CA GLU A 158 10.66 14.85 7.89
C GLU A 158 9.32 15.47 7.50
N LYS A 159 8.97 15.45 6.21
CA LYS A 159 7.81 16.20 5.67
C LYS A 159 6.63 15.34 5.23
N VAL A 160 6.84 14.04 4.99
CA VAL A 160 5.85 13.16 4.36
C VAL A 160 5.41 12.06 5.30
N ASP A 161 4.11 11.88 5.42
CA ASP A 161 3.53 10.80 6.21
C ASP A 161 3.73 9.46 5.53
N TYR A 162 3.92 8.42 6.34
CA TYR A 162 4.08 7.05 5.89
C TYR A 162 3.11 6.11 6.60
N ILE A 163 2.43 5.29 5.83
CA ILE A 163 1.60 4.19 6.33
C ILE A 163 2.11 2.89 5.73
N GLY A 164 2.46 1.93 6.56
CA GLY A 164 2.99 0.65 6.12
C GLY A 164 2.74 -0.46 7.12
N VAL A 165 3.42 -1.58 6.89
CA VAL A 165 3.48 -2.71 7.82
C VAL A 165 4.92 -2.87 8.31
N ASN A 166 5.10 -3.48 9.49
CA ASN A 166 6.42 -3.85 9.99
C ASN A 166 6.99 -5.00 9.14
N ASN A 167 7.59 -4.67 7.99
CA ASN A 167 8.12 -5.65 7.03
C ASN A 167 9.29 -6.46 7.60
N ILE A 168 10.13 -5.87 8.46
CA ILE A 168 11.23 -6.59 9.10
C ILE A 168 10.65 -7.70 9.98
N PHE A 169 9.66 -7.36 10.80
CA PHE A 169 9.00 -8.37 11.64
C PHE A 169 8.26 -9.41 10.80
N GLY A 170 7.58 -9.01 9.71
CA GLY A 170 6.91 -9.95 8.81
C GLY A 170 7.87 -10.93 8.13
N GLY A 171 9.02 -10.45 7.62
CA GLY A 171 10.07 -11.30 7.07
C GLY A 171 10.68 -12.26 8.09
N PHE A 172 10.86 -11.76 9.34
CA PHE A 172 11.29 -12.60 10.46
C PHE A 172 10.29 -13.71 10.73
N LEU A 173 9.00 -13.41 10.88
CA LEU A 173 7.94 -14.39 11.12
C LEU A 173 7.88 -15.47 10.04
N ALA A 174 8.00 -15.11 8.77
CA ALA A 174 7.94 -16.04 7.65
C ALA A 174 9.08 -17.06 7.71
N VAL A 175 10.32 -16.60 7.90
CA VAL A 175 11.51 -17.47 7.93
C VAL A 175 11.59 -18.23 9.26
N GLU A 176 11.29 -17.61 10.40
CA GLU A 176 11.23 -18.28 11.69
C GLU A 176 10.23 -19.43 11.67
N HIS A 177 9.05 -19.23 11.04
CA HIS A 177 8.05 -20.29 10.93
C HIS A 177 8.63 -21.53 10.20
N LEU A 178 9.31 -21.31 9.08
CA LEU A 178 9.98 -22.41 8.34
C LEU A 178 11.06 -23.10 9.19
N ILE A 179 11.86 -22.34 9.92
CA ILE A 179 12.90 -22.87 10.83
C ILE A 179 12.28 -23.73 11.93
N ARG A 180 11.19 -23.28 12.54
CA ARG A 180 10.45 -24.03 13.59
C ARG A 180 9.84 -25.31 13.04
N LEU A 181 9.49 -25.34 11.76
CA LEU A 181 9.07 -26.56 11.06
C LEU A 181 10.25 -27.49 10.70
N GLY A 182 11.49 -27.14 11.06
CA GLY A 182 12.68 -27.98 10.91
C GLY A 182 13.46 -27.72 9.63
N HIS A 183 13.06 -26.75 8.80
CA HIS A 183 13.83 -26.37 7.61
C HIS A 183 15.12 -25.65 8.01
N ARG A 184 16.24 -26.01 7.35
CA ARG A 184 17.56 -25.40 7.55
C ARG A 184 18.12 -24.81 6.24
N GLN A 185 17.65 -25.32 5.13
CA GLN A 185 17.99 -24.88 3.77
C GLN A 185 16.79 -24.11 3.23
N ILE A 186 16.81 -22.79 3.40
CA ILE A 186 15.69 -21.90 3.06
C ILE A 186 16.10 -20.97 1.93
N GLY A 187 15.47 -21.15 0.76
CA GLY A 187 15.59 -20.23 -0.36
C GLY A 187 14.75 -18.97 -0.15
N VAL A 188 15.25 -17.84 -0.63
CA VAL A 188 14.55 -16.57 -0.59
C VAL A 188 14.38 -15.99 -1.98
N ILE A 189 13.13 -15.82 -2.41
CA ILE A 189 12.79 -15.04 -3.62
C ILE A 189 12.49 -13.63 -3.15
N GLY A 190 13.48 -12.73 -3.25
CA GLY A 190 13.39 -11.33 -2.86
C GLY A 190 12.63 -10.48 -3.86
N GLY A 191 12.46 -9.21 -3.56
CA GLY A 191 12.00 -8.19 -4.51
C GLY A 191 13.16 -7.33 -5.00
N SER A 192 12.86 -6.32 -5.82
CA SER A 192 13.84 -5.37 -6.34
C SER A 192 14.61 -4.66 -5.22
N ALA A 193 15.93 -4.51 -5.40
CA ALA A 193 16.81 -3.78 -4.49
C ALA A 193 16.43 -2.28 -4.33
N GLU A 194 15.69 -1.71 -5.29
CA GLU A 194 15.17 -0.33 -5.24
C GLU A 194 13.92 -0.18 -4.35
N SER A 195 13.46 -1.26 -3.72
CA SER A 195 12.24 -1.28 -2.92
C SER A 195 12.52 -1.43 -1.44
N SER A 196 12.07 -0.47 -0.63
CA SER A 196 12.18 -0.53 0.84
C SER A 196 11.58 -1.81 1.42
N VAL A 197 10.41 -2.26 0.92
CA VAL A 197 9.76 -3.48 1.43
C VAL A 197 10.55 -4.74 1.10
N ALA A 198 11.26 -4.77 -0.05
CA ALA A 198 12.13 -5.91 -0.39
C ALA A 198 13.29 -6.02 0.59
N LEU A 199 13.98 -4.89 0.83
CA LEU A 199 15.11 -4.83 1.76
C LEU A 199 14.68 -5.18 3.19
N GLU A 200 13.56 -4.62 3.65
CA GLU A 200 13.05 -4.83 5.00
C GLU A 200 12.62 -6.30 5.23
N ARG A 201 11.93 -6.94 4.27
CA ARG A 201 11.53 -8.35 4.36
C ARG A 201 12.73 -9.29 4.34
N LEU A 202 13.72 -9.00 3.48
CA LEU A 202 14.98 -9.74 3.42
C LEU A 202 15.75 -9.60 4.73
N GLU A 203 15.86 -8.40 5.28
CA GLU A 203 16.50 -8.14 6.56
C GLU A 203 15.84 -8.93 7.70
N GLY A 204 14.49 -8.97 7.73
CA GLY A 204 13.75 -9.78 8.68
C GLY A 204 14.08 -11.27 8.58
N GLY A 205 14.11 -11.80 7.37
CA GLY A 205 14.50 -13.20 7.12
C GLY A 205 15.93 -13.50 7.57
N LYS A 206 16.88 -12.60 7.30
CA LYS A 206 18.28 -12.69 7.77
C LYS A 206 18.36 -12.76 9.29
N ARG A 207 17.64 -11.88 9.98
CA ARG A 207 17.58 -11.87 11.45
C ARG A 207 17.03 -13.17 12.01
N ALA A 208 16.03 -13.78 11.36
CA ALA A 208 15.52 -15.08 11.78
C ALA A 208 16.58 -16.18 11.62
N LEU A 209 17.28 -16.26 10.48
CA LEU A 209 18.38 -17.23 10.30
C LEU A 209 19.47 -17.03 11.38
N GLN A 210 19.87 -15.79 11.61
CA GLN A 210 20.90 -15.46 12.61
C GLN A 210 20.45 -15.85 14.04
N ALA A 211 19.21 -15.59 14.43
CA ALA A 211 18.66 -15.93 15.74
C ALA A 211 18.68 -17.44 16.02
N TYR A 212 18.66 -18.25 14.97
CA TYR A 212 18.73 -19.72 15.07
C TYR A 212 20.11 -20.29 14.67
N ASN A 213 21.16 -19.46 14.56
CA ASN A 213 22.52 -19.82 14.17
C ASN A 213 22.59 -20.59 12.84
N LEU A 214 21.75 -20.20 11.86
CA LEU A 214 21.77 -20.76 10.53
C LEU A 214 22.53 -19.84 9.57
N GLU A 215 23.32 -20.46 8.71
CA GLU A 215 24.06 -19.73 7.67
C GLU A 215 23.11 -19.21 6.59
N GLN A 216 23.30 -17.96 6.19
CA GLN A 216 22.67 -17.41 5.02
C GLN A 216 23.50 -17.72 3.80
N ARG A 217 23.12 -18.74 3.03
CA ARG A 217 23.76 -19.09 1.76
C ARG A 217 23.39 -18.06 0.69
N SER A 218 24.38 -17.46 0.04
CA SER A 218 24.17 -16.45 -1.00
C SER A 218 23.51 -17.03 -2.27
N ASP A 219 23.76 -18.31 -2.58
CA ASP A 219 23.16 -19.04 -3.69
C ASP A 219 21.66 -19.35 -3.47
N TYR A 220 21.18 -19.30 -2.23
CA TYR A 220 19.76 -19.42 -1.87
C TYR A 220 18.99 -18.08 -1.93
N PHE A 221 19.56 -17.08 -2.57
CA PHE A 221 18.89 -15.83 -2.85
C PHE A 221 18.66 -15.63 -4.34
N TRP A 222 17.45 -15.27 -4.70
CA TRP A 222 17.03 -14.85 -6.04
C TRP A 222 16.39 -13.47 -5.95
N GLU A 223 16.94 -12.49 -6.67
CA GLU A 223 16.33 -11.17 -6.77
C GLU A 223 15.20 -11.21 -7.80
N GLY A 224 13.98 -10.88 -7.35
CA GLY A 224 12.78 -10.74 -8.16
C GLY A 224 12.35 -9.29 -8.32
N ASP A 225 11.18 -9.10 -8.91
CA ASP A 225 10.59 -7.80 -9.24
C ASP A 225 9.15 -7.63 -8.69
N PHE A 226 8.72 -8.54 -7.81
CA PHE A 226 7.35 -8.66 -7.29
C PHE A 226 6.30 -9.15 -8.31
N LEU A 227 6.70 -9.54 -9.53
CA LEU A 227 5.82 -10.12 -10.53
C LEU A 227 5.85 -11.66 -10.50
N LYS A 228 4.80 -12.27 -11.00
CA LYS A 228 4.66 -13.73 -11.00
C LYS A 228 5.78 -14.42 -11.76
N GLU A 229 6.18 -13.85 -12.89
CA GLU A 229 7.24 -14.43 -13.76
C GLU A 229 8.58 -14.55 -13.03
N SER A 230 9.01 -13.52 -12.30
CA SER A 230 10.28 -13.59 -11.56
C SER A 230 10.24 -14.64 -10.44
N GLY A 231 9.06 -14.84 -9.83
CA GLY A 231 8.84 -15.94 -8.89
C GLY A 231 8.96 -17.32 -9.54
N TYR A 232 8.42 -17.49 -10.74
CA TYR A 232 8.52 -18.70 -11.53
C TYR A 232 10.00 -19.02 -11.87
N GLN A 233 10.74 -18.03 -12.34
CA GLN A 233 12.17 -18.18 -12.64
C GLN A 233 13.00 -18.51 -11.38
N GLY A 234 12.70 -17.88 -10.25
CA GLY A 234 13.31 -18.19 -8.96
C GLY A 234 13.05 -19.64 -8.52
N GLY A 235 11.80 -20.12 -8.68
CA GLY A 235 11.43 -21.51 -8.42
C GLY A 235 12.21 -22.50 -9.29
N LYS A 236 12.25 -22.28 -10.60
CA LYS A 236 13.03 -23.10 -11.55
C LYS A 236 14.52 -23.15 -11.20
N ARG A 237 15.11 -21.97 -10.86
CA ARG A 237 16.51 -21.91 -10.46
C ARG A 237 16.79 -22.75 -9.22
N PHE A 238 15.95 -22.64 -8.18
CA PHE A 238 16.16 -23.39 -6.94
C PHE A 238 16.03 -24.89 -7.16
N LEU A 239 15.08 -25.34 -7.98
CA LEU A 239 14.92 -26.76 -8.30
C LEU A 239 16.09 -27.33 -9.12
N ALA A 240 16.77 -26.51 -9.93
CA ALA A 240 17.91 -26.92 -10.73
C ALA A 240 19.25 -26.98 -9.96
N MET A 241 19.28 -26.59 -8.69
CA MET A 241 20.49 -26.63 -7.87
C MET A 241 20.89 -28.07 -7.52
N ALA A 242 22.17 -28.33 -7.35
CA ALA A 242 22.65 -29.63 -6.86
C ALA A 242 22.13 -29.94 -5.45
N GLU A 243 21.99 -28.92 -4.62
CA GLU A 243 21.37 -28.98 -3.28
C GLU A 243 20.22 -28.00 -3.25
N PRO A 244 18.99 -28.37 -3.64
CA PRO A 244 17.85 -27.47 -3.59
C PRO A 244 17.47 -27.08 -2.15
N PRO A 245 16.91 -25.88 -1.93
CA PRO A 245 16.34 -25.56 -0.62
C PRO A 245 15.14 -26.45 -0.33
N THR A 246 14.95 -26.78 0.95
CA THR A 246 13.79 -27.58 1.42
C THR A 246 12.56 -26.71 1.70
N ALA A 247 12.72 -25.39 1.71
CA ALA A 247 11.65 -24.42 1.87
C ALA A 247 11.99 -23.13 1.12
N ILE A 248 10.98 -22.40 0.66
CA ILE A 248 11.13 -21.12 -0.01
C ILE A 248 10.27 -20.07 0.73
N PHE A 249 10.89 -18.94 1.05
CA PHE A 249 10.21 -17.70 1.38
C PHE A 249 10.20 -16.77 0.17
N ALA A 250 9.03 -16.44 -0.36
CA ALA A 250 8.87 -15.46 -1.42
C ALA A 250 8.41 -14.12 -0.81
N ALA A 251 9.10 -13.04 -1.16
CA ALA A 251 8.86 -11.71 -0.59
C ALA A 251 7.48 -11.12 -0.94
N ASN A 252 6.71 -11.72 -1.84
CA ASN A 252 5.26 -11.52 -1.97
C ASN A 252 4.56 -12.76 -2.49
N ASP A 253 3.24 -12.80 -2.34
CA ASP A 253 2.40 -13.92 -2.77
C ASP A 253 2.37 -14.07 -4.30
N TYR A 254 2.49 -12.98 -5.04
CA TYR A 254 2.44 -13.04 -6.50
C TYR A 254 3.66 -13.78 -7.07
N MET A 255 4.86 -13.56 -6.50
CA MET A 255 6.04 -14.39 -6.77
C MET A 255 5.90 -15.80 -6.20
N ALA A 256 5.32 -15.96 -5.00
CA ALA A 256 5.06 -17.28 -4.43
C ALA A 256 4.18 -18.14 -5.35
N LEU A 257 3.15 -17.56 -5.97
CA LEU A 257 2.33 -18.27 -6.97
C LEU A 257 3.12 -18.63 -8.24
N GLY A 258 4.09 -17.81 -8.63
CA GLY A 258 5.02 -18.15 -9.71
C GLY A 258 5.90 -19.34 -9.35
N ALA A 259 6.53 -19.32 -8.19
CA ALA A 259 7.33 -20.43 -7.67
C ALA A 259 6.49 -21.70 -7.48
N TYR A 260 5.27 -21.58 -6.96
CA TYR A 260 4.31 -22.69 -6.85
C TYR A 260 4.07 -23.35 -8.21
N GLN A 261 3.84 -22.56 -9.25
CA GLN A 261 3.65 -23.07 -10.61
C GLN A 261 4.90 -23.82 -11.11
N ALA A 262 6.08 -23.23 -10.95
CA ALA A 262 7.35 -23.86 -11.36
C ALA A 262 7.60 -25.20 -10.66
N ILE A 263 7.31 -25.27 -9.35
CA ILE A 263 7.47 -26.48 -8.54
C ILE A 263 6.48 -27.56 -8.99
N ALA A 264 5.22 -27.19 -9.22
CA ALA A 264 4.19 -28.13 -9.66
C ALA A 264 4.46 -28.71 -11.06
N GLU A 265 4.98 -27.90 -12.00
CA GLU A 265 5.34 -28.34 -13.35
C GLU A 265 6.49 -29.35 -13.38
N GLU A 266 7.41 -29.31 -12.40
CA GLU A 266 8.47 -30.31 -12.23
C GLU A 266 8.00 -31.56 -11.46
N GLY A 267 6.73 -31.64 -11.09
CA GLY A 267 6.17 -32.77 -10.35
C GLY A 267 6.64 -32.87 -8.89
N VAL A 268 7.25 -31.80 -8.36
CA VAL A 268 7.69 -31.68 -6.97
C VAL A 268 6.47 -31.31 -6.10
N ARG A 269 6.33 -31.97 -4.95
CA ARG A 269 5.13 -31.82 -4.10
C ARG A 269 5.32 -30.68 -3.10
N ILE A 270 4.28 -29.87 -2.97
CA ILE A 270 4.18 -28.83 -1.94
C ILE A 270 3.10 -29.27 -0.95
N PRO A 271 3.43 -29.44 0.32
CA PRO A 271 4.67 -29.11 1.03
C PRO A 271 5.64 -30.30 1.23
N GLU A 272 5.33 -31.51 0.77
CA GLU A 272 6.03 -32.74 1.14
C GLU A 272 7.52 -32.74 0.77
N ASP A 273 7.86 -32.20 -0.40
CA ASP A 273 9.23 -32.15 -0.91
C ASP A 273 9.84 -30.75 -0.71
N ILE A 274 9.03 -29.68 -0.85
CA ILE A 274 9.46 -28.31 -0.66
C ILE A 274 8.34 -27.45 -0.05
N ALA A 275 8.61 -26.79 1.06
CA ALA A 275 7.65 -25.88 1.69
C ALA A 275 7.68 -24.49 1.04
N LEU A 276 6.55 -23.76 1.06
CA LEU A 276 6.43 -22.45 0.47
C LEU A 276 5.68 -21.48 1.39
N VAL A 277 6.24 -20.29 1.60
CA VAL A 277 5.62 -19.19 2.35
C VAL A 277 5.69 -17.92 1.54
N GLY A 278 4.59 -17.19 1.46
CA GLY A 278 4.46 -15.90 0.79
C GLY A 278 4.38 -14.70 1.73
N PHE A 279 3.96 -13.57 1.17
CA PHE A 279 3.75 -12.32 1.90
C PHE A 279 2.67 -11.50 1.19
N ASN A 280 1.69 -10.98 1.88
CA ASN A 280 0.60 -10.04 1.56
C ASN A 280 -0.78 -10.58 1.88
N ASP A 281 -1.01 -11.90 1.84
CA ASP A 281 -2.33 -12.54 1.92
C ASP A 281 -3.32 -12.01 0.87
N ILE A 282 -2.94 -12.16 -0.40
CA ILE A 282 -3.85 -11.81 -1.52
C ILE A 282 -4.96 -12.88 -1.63
N GLU A 283 -6.11 -12.51 -2.21
CA GLU A 283 -7.30 -13.36 -2.30
C GLU A 283 -7.01 -14.79 -2.80
N PHE A 284 -6.14 -14.93 -3.80
CA PHE A 284 -5.83 -16.24 -4.41
C PHE A 284 -5.12 -17.22 -3.46
N THR A 285 -4.45 -16.73 -2.44
CA THR A 285 -3.69 -17.58 -1.49
C THR A 285 -4.57 -18.52 -0.69
N GLY A 286 -5.84 -18.13 -0.44
CA GLY A 286 -6.82 -18.94 0.28
C GLY A 286 -7.60 -19.93 -0.59
N MET A 287 -7.40 -19.94 -1.92
CA MET A 287 -8.11 -20.85 -2.82
C MET A 287 -7.75 -22.30 -2.54
N LYS A 288 -8.76 -23.19 -2.52
CA LYS A 288 -8.57 -24.62 -2.35
C LYS A 288 -7.64 -25.16 -3.46
N GLY A 289 -6.60 -25.84 -3.06
CA GLY A 289 -5.57 -26.38 -3.96
C GLY A 289 -4.34 -25.49 -4.08
N ILE A 290 -4.42 -24.21 -3.69
CA ILE A 290 -3.26 -23.34 -3.48
C ILE A 290 -2.89 -23.34 -2.00
N ASP A 291 -3.83 -22.97 -1.14
CA ASP A 291 -3.71 -22.99 0.33
C ASP A 291 -2.33 -22.43 0.81
N LEU A 292 -1.90 -21.29 0.24
CA LEU A 292 -0.58 -20.70 0.48
C LEU A 292 -0.49 -20.10 1.88
N THR A 293 0.46 -20.58 2.69
CA THR A 293 0.88 -19.94 3.94
C THR A 293 1.56 -18.62 3.62
N THR A 294 1.20 -17.54 4.31
CA THR A 294 1.66 -16.20 3.98
C THR A 294 1.67 -15.27 5.19
N ILE A 295 2.33 -14.13 5.04
CA ILE A 295 2.25 -13.02 6.00
C ILE A 295 1.16 -12.06 5.55
N GLY A 296 0.09 -11.98 6.34
CA GLY A 296 -1.03 -11.08 6.09
C GLY A 296 -0.71 -9.62 6.39
N GLN A 297 -1.26 -8.74 5.55
CA GLN A 297 -1.25 -7.30 5.75
C GLN A 297 -2.68 -6.78 5.74
N LYS A 298 -2.96 -5.80 6.57
CA LYS A 298 -4.28 -5.14 6.64
C LYS A 298 -4.43 -4.10 5.52
N LYS A 299 -4.44 -4.57 4.25
CA LYS A 299 -4.38 -3.73 3.04
C LYS A 299 -5.49 -2.68 2.97
N PHE A 300 -6.74 -3.09 3.23
CA PHE A 300 -7.88 -2.17 3.25
C PHE A 300 -7.71 -1.08 4.32
N GLU A 301 -7.33 -1.47 5.54
CA GLU A 301 -7.10 -0.53 6.65
C GLU A 301 -5.95 0.44 6.33
N MET A 302 -4.87 -0.06 5.73
CA MET A 302 -3.73 0.74 5.28
C MET A 302 -4.18 1.81 4.26
N GLY A 303 -4.99 1.44 3.28
CA GLY A 303 -5.58 2.37 2.31
C GLY A 303 -6.49 3.40 2.95
N ALA A 304 -7.34 2.99 3.89
CA ALA A 304 -8.23 3.88 4.62
C ALA A 304 -7.46 4.91 5.47
N LEU A 305 -6.39 4.48 6.16
CA LEU A 305 -5.52 5.36 6.94
C LEU A 305 -4.79 6.36 6.05
N ALA A 306 -4.33 5.94 4.87
CA ALA A 306 -3.66 6.83 3.92
C ALA A 306 -4.54 8.02 3.52
N VAL A 307 -5.80 7.74 3.15
CA VAL A 307 -6.75 8.80 2.80
C VAL A 307 -7.04 9.73 3.97
N LYS A 308 -7.33 9.18 5.15
CA LYS A 308 -7.60 9.99 6.35
C LYS A 308 -6.42 10.90 6.67
N THR A 309 -5.20 10.36 6.62
CA THR A 309 -3.97 11.10 6.88
C THR A 309 -3.73 12.21 5.87
N LEU A 310 -3.93 11.90 4.57
CA LEU A 310 -3.76 12.89 3.50
C LEU A 310 -4.81 14.01 3.58
N VAL A 311 -6.08 13.66 3.80
CA VAL A 311 -7.17 14.65 3.95
C VAL A 311 -6.94 15.54 5.17
N GLU A 312 -6.52 14.98 6.31
CA GLU A 312 -6.14 15.75 7.49
C GLU A 312 -4.99 16.74 7.17
N LYS A 313 -3.97 16.29 6.42
CA LYS A 313 -2.87 17.15 5.97
C LYS A 313 -3.35 18.29 5.06
N ILE A 314 -4.22 17.97 4.10
CA ILE A 314 -4.83 18.97 3.19
C ILE A 314 -5.67 20.00 3.97
N GLU A 315 -6.43 19.55 4.97
CA GLU A 315 -7.35 20.41 5.71
C GLU A 315 -6.66 21.30 6.75
N SER A 316 -5.61 20.79 7.40
CA SER A 316 -4.83 21.52 8.42
C SER A 316 -3.81 22.50 7.82
N GLY A 317 -3.39 22.32 6.58
CA GLY A 317 -2.36 23.16 5.94
C GLY A 317 -1.05 23.17 6.73
N GLU A 318 -0.40 24.33 6.81
CA GLU A 318 0.88 24.52 7.51
C GLU A 318 0.81 24.36 9.05
N SER A 319 -0.40 24.31 9.61
CA SER A 319 -0.59 24.24 11.07
C SER A 319 -0.36 22.86 11.66
N ARG A 320 0.03 21.85 10.89
CA ARG A 320 0.23 20.48 11.37
C ARG A 320 1.59 20.31 12.05
N PRO A 321 1.64 19.89 13.31
CA PRO A 321 2.86 19.95 14.13
C PRO A 321 3.90 18.87 13.82
N SER A 322 3.56 17.76 13.16
CA SER A 322 4.52 16.66 12.86
C SER A 322 4.02 15.71 11.78
N THR A 323 4.95 15.01 11.13
CA THR A 323 4.67 13.86 10.26
C THR A 323 4.24 12.64 11.08
N LYS A 324 3.42 11.78 10.47
CA LYS A 324 2.98 10.51 11.05
C LYS A 324 3.70 9.35 10.37
N GLU A 325 4.22 8.44 11.16
CA GLU A 325 4.62 7.11 10.71
C GLU A 325 3.70 6.09 11.38
N ILE A 326 2.87 5.41 10.60
CA ILE A 326 1.92 4.41 11.09
C ILE A 326 2.34 3.05 10.54
N LEU A 327 2.76 2.17 11.45
CA LEU A 327 3.13 0.80 11.13
C LEU A 327 2.06 -0.15 11.67
N LEU A 328 1.41 -0.88 10.76
CA LEU A 328 0.50 -1.96 11.10
C LEU A 328 1.29 -3.23 11.38
N GLU A 329 0.79 -4.05 12.31
CA GLU A 329 1.42 -5.33 12.62
C GLU A 329 1.05 -6.37 11.56
N PRO A 330 2.04 -7.11 11.01
CA PRO A 330 1.80 -8.24 10.13
C PRO A 330 1.35 -9.46 10.94
N GLU A 331 0.65 -10.39 10.29
CA GLU A 331 0.14 -11.61 10.88
C GLU A 331 0.54 -12.84 10.05
N LEU A 332 1.06 -13.90 10.69
CA LEU A 332 1.32 -15.17 10.00
C LEU A 332 0.02 -15.94 9.81
N ILE A 333 -0.33 -16.19 8.56
CA ILE A 333 -1.53 -16.93 8.15
C ILE A 333 -1.10 -18.32 7.68
N ILE A 334 -1.26 -19.30 8.57
CA ILE A 334 -0.84 -20.68 8.31
C ILE A 334 -1.91 -21.37 7.45
N ARG A 335 -1.48 -21.91 6.32
CA ARG A 335 -2.25 -22.80 5.45
C ARG A 335 -1.45 -24.07 5.17
N LYS A 336 -1.62 -24.71 3.99
CA LYS A 336 -1.03 -26.03 3.75
C LYS A 336 0.39 -26.01 3.23
N THR A 337 0.79 -25.01 2.44
CA THR A 337 2.07 -25.01 1.71
C THR A 337 3.32 -25.00 2.58
N CYS A 338 3.23 -24.71 3.86
CA CYS A 338 4.36 -24.80 4.78
C CYS A 338 4.55 -26.17 5.45
N GLY A 339 3.60 -27.11 5.26
CA GLY A 339 3.68 -28.44 5.86
C GLY A 339 3.37 -28.52 7.36
N PHE A 340 2.86 -27.45 7.96
CA PHE A 340 2.50 -27.43 9.39
C PHE A 340 1.57 -28.59 9.77
N HIS A 341 0.57 -28.89 8.93
CA HIS A 341 -0.42 -29.95 9.16
C HIS A 341 0.18 -31.37 9.09
N LEU A 342 1.33 -31.56 8.42
CA LEU A 342 2.00 -32.86 8.32
C LEU A 342 2.73 -33.26 9.61
N LYS A 343 3.03 -32.28 10.47
CA LYS A 343 3.84 -32.49 11.69
C LYS A 343 3.03 -32.69 12.95
N GLY A 344 1.68 -32.76 12.86
CA GLY A 344 0.81 -33.00 14.02
C GLY A 344 0.85 -31.89 15.08
N TYR A 345 1.37 -30.70 14.75
CA TYR A 345 1.37 -29.57 15.67
C TYR A 345 -0.07 -29.06 15.89
N GLN A 346 -0.48 -29.00 17.15
CA GLN A 346 -1.66 -28.22 17.52
C GLN A 346 -1.32 -26.74 17.51
N ILE A 347 -2.21 -25.91 16.97
CA ILE A 347 -2.07 -24.44 16.98
C ILE A 347 -2.25 -24.01 18.45
N GLU A 348 -1.17 -23.98 19.23
CA GLU A 348 -1.18 -23.23 20.47
C GLU A 348 -1.31 -21.75 20.13
N SER A 349 -2.34 -21.11 20.68
CA SER A 349 -2.73 -19.73 20.45
C SER A 349 -1.53 -18.76 20.31
N GLN A 350 -1.65 -17.84 19.40
CA GLN A 350 -0.71 -16.80 18.87
C GLN A 350 0.04 -15.95 19.92
N ASN A 351 0.01 -16.25 21.22
CA ASN A 351 0.51 -15.38 22.30
C ASN A 351 2.03 -15.48 22.60
N ARG A 352 2.83 -16.23 21.83
CA ARG A 352 4.28 -16.37 22.12
C ARG A 352 5.21 -15.40 21.39
N TYR A 353 4.70 -14.51 20.55
CA TYR A 353 5.52 -13.53 19.84
C TYR A 353 5.77 -12.22 20.62
N GLY A 354 5.47 -12.22 21.93
CA GLY A 354 5.49 -11.00 22.78
C GLY A 354 6.85 -10.35 23.02
N ASN A 355 7.96 -11.10 22.92
CA ASN A 355 9.27 -10.60 23.34
C ASN A 355 10.04 -9.78 22.30
N PHE A 356 9.63 -9.73 21.04
CA PHE A 356 10.32 -8.95 20.00
C PHE A 356 9.93 -7.46 19.96
N LYS A 357 8.91 -7.07 20.73
CA LYS A 357 8.41 -5.67 20.77
C LYS A 357 9.37 -4.66 21.41
N SER A 358 10.36 -5.11 22.18
CA SER A 358 11.21 -4.21 22.97
C SER A 358 12.52 -3.74 22.29
N GLU A 359 13.01 -4.45 21.27
CA GLU A 359 14.33 -4.15 20.68
C GLU A 359 14.28 -3.29 19.41
N THR A 360 13.12 -3.03 18.84
CA THR A 360 12.97 -2.18 17.65
C THR A 360 12.72 -0.70 17.97
N ARG A 361 12.69 -0.32 19.26
CA ARG A 361 12.63 1.09 19.67
C ARG A 361 14.04 1.68 19.76
N ASN A 362 14.44 2.41 18.72
CA ASN A 362 15.50 3.42 18.62
C ASN A 362 16.81 3.15 19.39
N PRO A 363 17.96 2.99 18.74
CA PRO A 363 19.24 3.24 19.40
C PRO A 363 19.35 4.75 19.67
N LYS A 364 19.15 5.13 20.94
CA LYS A 364 19.49 6.47 21.40
C LYS A 364 20.98 6.69 21.18
N SER A 365 21.31 7.81 20.56
CA SER A 365 22.63 8.42 20.52
C SER A 365 23.25 8.44 21.92
N GLU A 366 24.24 7.61 22.16
CA GLU A 366 25.19 7.83 23.27
C GLU A 366 26.12 8.99 22.88
N THR A 367 25.78 10.18 23.32
CA THR A 367 26.74 11.26 23.42
C THR A 367 27.64 10.95 24.62
N SER A 368 28.85 10.48 24.34
CA SER A 368 29.93 10.44 25.28
C SER A 368 30.33 11.88 25.69
N THR A 369 29.90 12.30 26.86
CA THR A 369 30.61 13.34 27.61
C THR A 369 31.76 12.66 28.35
N ASN A 370 32.97 12.88 27.92
CA ASN A 370 34.15 12.80 28.78
C ASN A 370 34.71 14.19 28.94
N SER A 371 34.77 14.56 30.20
CA SER A 371 35.46 15.70 30.84
C SER A 371 36.87 15.96 30.36
#